data_1a077e488a6861c0fd0ff11b81077417
#
_entry.id   1a077e488a6861c0fd0ff11b81077417
#
_cell.length_a   1.000
_cell.length_b   1.000
_cell.length_c   1.000
_cell.angle_alpha   90.00
_cell.angle_beta   90.00
_cell.angle_gamma   90.00
#
_symmetry.space_group_name_H-M   'P 1'
#
loop_
_entity.id
_entity.type
_entity.pdbx_description
1 polymer ?
#
loop_
_entity_poly.entity_id
_entity_poly.type
_entity_poly.pdbx_seq_one_letter_code
_entity_poly.pdbx_strand_id
1 'polypeptide(L)'
;MDRRKFIINSTVAGGALLLSNDALIAGISNKKLPKSVIIIGAGFSGLAAAYQLKKKGIAVTILESRNRIGGRVFSHALNDTSNQVIELGAEWVGESHEILKGLCKEFDLNLLDNRFDTHLTYKGEYSKPADWHFSQAFEDFWNNKELIWNSFTPASKKKLDKMDWWRFLSNQQFEQRDLMLRELIDSTDFGESIRHTSAYGAFAEYAESSEKNEMDLKIEGGNGKLVTKLADAIGMNHILLNHQVTNIDQTSSKIVIIKCSNGSTFEADKIICTIPTFAIKQIQWNPVLPTQKIDAIHSLQYARI
;
A
#
# COMPACT_ATOMS: atom_id res chain seq x y z
N MET A 1 -9.39 -20.51 2.25
CA MET A 1 -8.41 -20.23 1.17
C MET A 1 -7.25 -19.53 1.84
N ASP A 2 -6.05 -20.04 1.67
CA ASP A 2 -4.85 -19.51 2.35
C ASP A 2 -4.57 -18.09 1.80
N ARG A 3 -4.43 -17.09 2.69
CA ARG A 3 -4.11 -15.69 2.34
C ARG A 3 -2.87 -15.60 1.45
N ARG A 4 -1.89 -16.48 1.69
CA ARG A 4 -0.67 -16.60 0.91
C ARG A 4 -0.95 -17.03 -0.54
N LYS A 5 -1.88 -17.98 -0.76
CA LYS A 5 -2.32 -18.37 -2.11
C LYS A 5 -3.10 -17.26 -2.82
N PHE A 6 -3.84 -16.43 -2.07
CA PHE A 6 -4.52 -15.27 -2.64
C PHE A 6 -3.53 -14.17 -3.02
N ILE A 7 -2.56 -13.86 -2.15
CA ILE A 7 -1.52 -12.87 -2.42
C ILE A 7 -0.59 -13.37 -3.53
N ILE A 8 -0.12 -14.62 -3.48
CA ILE A 8 0.70 -15.22 -4.53
C ILE A 8 -0.06 -15.27 -5.86
N ASN A 9 -1.32 -15.64 -5.87
CA ASN A 9 -2.11 -15.66 -7.11
C ASN A 9 -2.45 -14.26 -7.62
N SER A 10 -2.61 -13.26 -6.76
CA SER A 10 -2.78 -11.87 -7.17
C SER A 10 -1.45 -11.20 -7.53
N THR A 11 -0.34 -11.56 -6.88
CA THR A 11 1.01 -11.08 -7.22
C THR A 11 1.52 -11.74 -8.50
N VAL A 12 1.26 -13.03 -8.70
CA VAL A 12 1.57 -13.72 -9.97
C VAL A 12 0.70 -13.17 -11.11
N ALA A 13 -0.57 -12.85 -10.87
CA ALA A 13 -1.41 -12.18 -11.88
C ALA A 13 -1.00 -10.72 -12.13
N GLY A 14 -0.52 -10.00 -11.11
CA GLY A 14 -0.02 -8.62 -11.24
C GLY A 14 1.46 -8.55 -11.66
N GLY A 15 2.32 -9.40 -11.11
CA GLY A 15 3.75 -9.44 -11.42
C GLY A 15 4.07 -10.05 -12.79
N ALA A 16 3.30 -11.03 -13.25
CA ALA A 16 3.45 -11.59 -14.61
C ALA A 16 3.12 -10.57 -15.73
N LEU A 17 2.42 -9.49 -15.40
CA LEU A 17 2.21 -8.35 -16.32
C LEU A 17 3.41 -7.42 -16.41
N LEU A 18 4.36 -7.50 -15.47
CA LEU A 18 5.52 -6.59 -15.39
C LEU A 18 6.84 -7.25 -15.83
N LEU A 19 6.92 -8.58 -15.80
CA LEU A 19 8.09 -9.32 -16.27
C LEU A 19 7.80 -9.85 -17.68
N SER A 20 8.11 -9.06 -18.68
CA SER A 20 8.04 -9.43 -20.08
C SER A 20 9.10 -10.50 -20.40
N ASN A 21 8.76 -11.75 -20.22
CA ASN A 21 9.31 -12.82 -21.03
C ASN A 21 8.16 -13.36 -21.88
N ASP A 22 8.23 -13.13 -23.19
CA ASP A 22 7.21 -13.50 -24.19
C ASP A 22 6.77 -14.98 -24.14
N ALA A 23 7.52 -15.84 -23.46
CA ALA A 23 7.22 -17.26 -23.32
C ALA A 23 6.08 -17.60 -22.33
N LEU A 24 5.78 -16.73 -21.35
CA LEU A 24 4.69 -16.94 -20.38
C LEU A 24 3.34 -16.43 -20.91
N ILE A 25 3.35 -15.59 -21.94
CA ILE A 25 2.14 -15.04 -22.57
C ILE A 25 1.50 -16.04 -23.56
N ALA A 26 2.28 -16.99 -24.08
CA ALA A 26 1.80 -18.00 -25.04
C ALA A 26 0.80 -19.02 -24.44
N GLY A 27 0.71 -19.13 -23.11
CA GLY A 27 -0.25 -19.99 -22.40
C GLY A 27 -1.56 -19.31 -21.99
N ILE A 28 -1.63 -17.98 -22.08
CA ILE A 28 -2.87 -17.25 -21.81
C ILE A 28 -3.64 -17.19 -23.12
N SER A 29 -4.57 -18.14 -23.26
CA SER A 29 -5.62 -18.23 -24.29
C SER A 29 -5.86 -16.89 -25.00
N ASN A 30 -6.13 -16.92 -26.30
CA ASN A 30 -6.59 -15.88 -27.25
C ASN A 30 -7.68 -14.92 -26.75
N LYS A 31 -7.64 -14.45 -25.49
CA LYS A 31 -8.54 -13.41 -24.99
C LYS A 31 -8.06 -12.07 -25.51
N LYS A 32 -8.82 -11.53 -26.45
CA LYS A 32 -8.64 -10.17 -26.97
C LYS A 32 -8.51 -9.19 -25.80
N LEU A 33 -7.45 -8.37 -25.80
CA LEU A 33 -7.26 -7.33 -24.79
C LEU A 33 -8.50 -6.43 -24.73
N PRO A 34 -8.89 -5.91 -23.56
CA PRO A 34 -9.96 -4.94 -23.47
C PRO A 34 -9.60 -3.69 -24.27
N LYS A 35 -10.59 -3.07 -24.90
CA LYS A 35 -10.39 -1.81 -25.63
C LYS A 35 -10.39 -0.62 -24.68
N SER A 36 -11.15 -0.71 -23.59
CA SER A 36 -11.32 0.34 -22.60
C SER A 36 -11.30 -0.21 -21.16
N VAL A 37 -10.68 0.57 -20.26
CA VAL A 37 -10.63 0.28 -18.84
C VAL A 37 -10.93 1.54 -18.05
N ILE A 38 -11.88 1.45 -17.11
CA ILE A 38 -12.08 2.50 -16.11
C ILE A 38 -11.33 2.10 -14.83
N ILE A 39 -10.59 3.06 -14.28
CA ILE A 39 -9.85 2.92 -13.05
C ILE A 39 -10.51 3.78 -11.98
N ILE A 40 -10.82 3.17 -10.83
CA ILE A 40 -11.45 3.87 -9.71
C ILE A 40 -10.36 4.23 -8.71
N GLY A 41 -10.09 5.52 -8.58
CA GLY A 41 -9.07 6.12 -7.72
C GLY A 41 -7.83 6.60 -8.49
N ALA A 42 -7.44 7.86 -8.27
CA ALA A 42 -6.24 8.50 -8.82
C ALA A 42 -5.07 8.53 -7.82
N GLY A 43 -4.95 7.52 -6.95
CA GLY A 43 -3.76 7.27 -6.15
C GLY A 43 -2.63 6.64 -6.97
N PHE A 44 -1.45 6.40 -6.38
CA PHE A 44 -0.32 5.77 -7.08
C PHE A 44 -0.71 4.49 -7.81
N SER A 45 -1.46 3.61 -7.16
CA SER A 45 -1.89 2.33 -7.76
C SER A 45 -2.72 2.55 -9.04
N GLY A 46 -3.67 3.50 -8.98
CA GLY A 46 -4.53 3.81 -10.14
C GLY A 46 -3.76 4.49 -11.27
N LEU A 47 -2.90 5.46 -10.93
CA LEU A 47 -2.07 6.15 -11.92
C LEU A 47 -1.07 5.19 -12.58
N ALA A 48 -0.40 4.34 -11.80
CA ALA A 48 0.53 3.34 -12.34
C ALA A 48 -0.19 2.34 -13.27
N ALA A 49 -1.37 1.86 -12.85
CA ALA A 49 -2.19 0.97 -13.68
C ALA A 49 -2.60 1.65 -15.01
N ALA A 50 -3.09 2.89 -14.94
CA ALA A 50 -3.47 3.67 -16.13
C ALA A 50 -2.28 3.88 -17.07
N TYR A 51 -1.13 4.26 -16.53
CA TYR A 51 0.10 4.47 -17.29
C TYR A 51 0.50 3.21 -18.06
N GLN A 52 0.54 2.06 -17.38
CA GLN A 52 0.90 0.78 -18.01
C GLN A 52 -0.12 0.33 -19.07
N LEU A 53 -1.41 0.53 -18.83
CA LEU A 53 -2.45 0.22 -19.80
C LEU A 53 -2.36 1.12 -21.05
N LYS A 54 -2.10 2.41 -20.85
CA LYS A 54 -1.92 3.36 -21.95
C LYS A 54 -0.70 3.01 -22.82
N LYS A 55 0.41 2.60 -22.22
CA LYS A 55 1.59 2.08 -22.95
C LYS A 55 1.26 0.87 -23.83
N LYS A 56 0.21 0.12 -23.50
CA LYS A 56 -0.30 -1.02 -24.28
C LYS A 56 -1.39 -0.63 -25.28
N GLY A 57 -1.68 0.66 -25.46
CA GLY A 57 -2.70 1.15 -26.39
C GLY A 57 -4.14 0.94 -25.90
N ILE A 58 -4.37 0.67 -24.62
CA ILE A 58 -5.70 0.51 -24.05
C ILE A 58 -6.23 1.89 -23.64
N ALA A 59 -7.46 2.22 -24.05
CA ALA A 59 -8.13 3.44 -23.62
C ALA A 59 -8.42 3.40 -22.13
N VAL A 60 -8.00 4.44 -21.39
CA VAL A 60 -8.17 4.53 -19.95
C VAL A 60 -8.95 5.78 -19.54
N THR A 61 -9.76 5.66 -18.49
CA THR A 61 -10.37 6.77 -17.78
C THR A 61 -10.22 6.52 -16.29
N ILE A 62 -9.77 7.50 -15.55
CA ILE A 62 -9.65 7.43 -14.09
C ILE A 62 -10.78 8.26 -13.48
N LEU A 63 -11.52 7.67 -12.52
CA LEU A 63 -12.54 8.36 -11.74
C LEU A 63 -12.02 8.55 -10.32
N GLU A 64 -11.85 9.79 -9.91
CA GLU A 64 -11.36 10.18 -8.59
C GLU A 64 -12.43 10.95 -7.82
N SER A 65 -12.67 10.55 -6.57
CA SER A 65 -13.71 11.14 -5.73
C SER A 65 -13.35 12.55 -5.23
N ARG A 66 -12.06 12.83 -5.05
CA ARG A 66 -11.55 14.11 -4.56
C ARG A 66 -11.29 15.09 -5.70
N ASN A 67 -10.99 16.33 -5.33
CA ASN A 67 -10.56 17.38 -6.26
C ASN A 67 -9.04 17.37 -6.55
N ARG A 68 -8.32 16.31 -6.11
CA ARG A 68 -6.89 16.14 -6.32
C ARG A 68 -6.50 14.71 -6.64
N ILE A 69 -5.39 14.53 -7.32
CA ILE A 69 -4.72 13.25 -7.55
C ILE A 69 -3.78 12.87 -6.38
N GLY A 70 -3.19 11.69 -6.43
CA GLY A 70 -2.14 11.23 -5.51
C GLY A 70 -2.64 10.34 -4.36
N GLY A 71 -3.91 10.45 -3.98
CA GLY A 71 -4.48 9.64 -2.89
C GLY A 71 -3.77 9.87 -1.56
N ARG A 72 -3.07 8.83 -1.06
CA ARG A 72 -2.26 8.87 0.18
C ARG A 72 -0.85 9.45 -0.02
N VAL A 73 -0.48 9.85 -1.22
CA VAL A 73 0.71 10.66 -1.50
C VAL A 73 0.27 12.10 -1.63
N PHE A 74 0.82 12.95 -0.79
CA PHE A 74 0.49 14.36 -0.78
C PHE A 74 1.67 15.19 -0.28
N SER A 75 2.40 15.76 -1.23
CA SER A 75 3.51 16.69 -0.96
C SER A 75 2.97 18.12 -0.93
N HIS A 76 3.30 18.88 0.10
CA HIS A 76 2.89 20.26 0.27
C HIS A 76 4.11 21.18 0.26
N ALA A 77 4.17 22.11 -0.66
CA ALA A 77 5.21 23.13 -0.69
C ALA A 77 5.01 24.11 0.47
N LEU A 78 6.08 24.41 1.22
CA LEU A 78 5.99 25.33 2.38
C LEU A 78 5.75 26.78 1.96
N ASN A 79 6.30 27.17 0.83
CA ASN A 79 6.07 28.47 0.22
C ASN A 79 6.46 28.45 -1.26
N ASP A 80 6.07 29.47 -2.01
CA ASP A 80 6.31 29.57 -3.46
C ASP A 80 7.78 29.84 -3.83
N THR A 81 8.63 30.16 -2.85
CA THR A 81 10.02 30.58 -3.07
C THR A 81 11.06 29.56 -2.60
N SER A 82 10.68 28.60 -1.77
CA SER A 82 11.55 27.54 -1.30
C SER A 82 11.22 26.21 -1.99
N ASN A 83 12.25 25.46 -2.35
CA ASN A 83 12.08 24.06 -2.79
C ASN A 83 11.75 23.10 -1.63
N GLN A 84 11.36 23.64 -0.47
CA GLN A 84 11.05 22.83 0.70
C GLN A 84 9.63 22.29 0.62
N VAL A 85 9.52 20.99 0.80
CA VAL A 85 8.27 20.24 0.72
C VAL A 85 8.09 19.46 2.02
N ILE A 86 6.86 19.46 2.53
CA ILE A 86 6.43 18.55 3.60
C ILE A 86 5.59 17.45 2.97
N GLU A 87 5.88 16.22 3.32
CA GLU A 87 5.02 15.09 2.98
C GLU A 87 3.89 14.99 4.03
N LEU A 88 2.66 15.15 3.57
CA LEU A 88 1.44 14.94 4.36
C LEU A 88 0.83 13.54 4.10
N GLY A 89 1.64 12.63 3.63
CA GLY A 89 1.29 11.26 3.28
C GLY A 89 2.52 10.38 3.18
N ALA A 90 2.56 9.50 2.20
CA ALA A 90 3.71 8.61 1.99
C ALA A 90 4.99 9.41 1.72
N GLU A 91 6.01 9.16 2.54
CA GLU A 91 7.23 9.97 2.58
C GLU A 91 8.44 9.22 2.04
N TRP A 92 8.62 7.95 2.36
CA TRP A 92 9.87 7.24 2.13
C TRP A 92 9.84 6.31 0.94
N VAL A 93 11.02 6.09 0.36
CA VAL A 93 11.28 5.12 -0.69
C VAL A 93 12.37 4.17 -0.20
N GLY A 94 12.07 2.88 -0.14
CA GLY A 94 13.04 1.85 0.23
C GLY A 94 13.90 1.43 -0.94
N GLU A 95 15.11 0.97 -0.65
CA GLU A 95 16.02 0.41 -1.66
C GLU A 95 15.42 -0.79 -2.41
N SER A 96 14.53 -1.54 -1.77
CA SER A 96 13.82 -2.67 -2.37
C SER A 96 12.68 -2.28 -3.31
N HIS A 97 12.27 -1.00 -3.37
CA HIS A 97 11.15 -0.53 -4.17
C HIS A 97 11.50 -0.40 -5.66
N GLU A 98 11.91 -1.50 -6.29
CA GLU A 98 12.45 -1.55 -7.66
C GLU A 98 11.52 -0.91 -8.70
N ILE A 99 10.20 -1.15 -8.60
CA ILE A 99 9.23 -0.57 -9.54
C ILE A 99 9.16 0.94 -9.40
N LEU A 100 9.12 1.46 -8.18
CA LEU A 100 9.07 2.89 -7.92
C LEU A 100 10.36 3.56 -8.35
N LYS A 101 11.52 2.99 -8.02
CA LYS A 101 12.84 3.45 -8.46
C LYS A 101 12.95 3.45 -9.99
N GLY A 102 12.41 2.40 -10.64
CA GLY A 102 12.33 2.31 -12.09
C GLY A 102 11.50 3.44 -12.71
N LEU A 103 10.36 3.79 -12.11
CA LEU A 103 9.53 4.92 -12.53
C LEU A 103 10.25 6.26 -12.29
N CYS A 104 10.93 6.43 -11.15
CA CYS A 104 11.73 7.64 -10.91
C CYS A 104 12.78 7.82 -12.00
N LYS A 105 13.49 6.76 -12.36
CA LYS A 105 14.46 6.79 -13.47
C LYS A 105 13.79 7.09 -14.81
N GLU A 106 12.65 6.49 -15.12
CA GLU A 106 11.91 6.71 -16.37
C GLU A 106 11.45 8.17 -16.52
N PHE A 107 11.12 8.83 -15.40
CA PHE A 107 10.65 10.21 -15.37
C PHE A 107 11.72 11.25 -15.00
N ASP A 108 12.98 10.84 -14.94
CA ASP A 108 14.12 11.70 -14.58
C ASP A 108 13.92 12.41 -13.23
N LEU A 109 13.54 11.62 -12.22
CA LEU A 109 13.38 12.06 -10.85
C LEU A 109 14.55 11.57 -10.00
N ASN A 110 15.25 12.49 -9.33
CA ASN A 110 16.35 12.17 -8.45
C ASN A 110 15.84 11.57 -7.13
N LEU A 111 16.56 10.54 -6.65
CA LEU A 111 16.39 9.99 -5.32
C LEU A 111 17.54 10.49 -4.44
N LEU A 112 17.17 11.08 -3.30
CA LEU A 112 18.11 11.56 -2.31
C LEU A 112 18.25 10.54 -1.19
N ASP A 113 19.48 10.40 -0.65
CA ASP A 113 19.73 9.63 0.57
C ASP A 113 18.99 10.30 1.75
N ASN A 114 18.19 9.54 2.45
CA ASN A 114 17.40 9.99 3.59
C ASN A 114 17.68 9.16 4.85
N ARG A 115 18.78 8.42 4.88
CA ARG A 115 19.13 7.64 6.06
C ARG A 115 19.35 8.56 7.26
N PHE A 116 18.86 8.14 8.40
CA PHE A 116 18.97 8.88 9.66
C PHE A 116 19.15 7.93 10.83
N ASP A 117 19.71 8.47 11.91
CA ASP A 117 19.87 7.75 13.16
C ASP A 117 18.60 7.87 14.03
N THR A 118 18.22 6.79 14.68
CA THR A 118 17.07 6.79 15.59
C THR A 118 17.47 7.27 16.97
N HIS A 119 17.01 8.44 17.36
CA HIS A 119 17.17 9.00 18.68
C HIS A 119 15.96 8.68 19.55
N LEU A 120 16.19 8.43 20.86
CA LEU A 120 15.12 8.09 21.80
C LEU A 120 14.89 9.22 22.78
N THR A 121 13.64 9.68 22.92
CA THR A 121 13.20 10.49 24.06
C THR A 121 12.22 9.64 24.90
N TYR A 122 12.64 9.25 26.10
CA TYR A 122 11.83 8.39 26.95
C TYR A 122 11.82 8.93 28.38
N LYS A 123 10.64 9.18 28.94
CA LYS A 123 10.42 9.75 30.27
C LYS A 123 11.19 11.05 30.55
N GLY A 124 11.33 11.89 29.51
CA GLY A 124 12.02 13.16 29.60
C GLY A 124 13.54 13.08 29.41
N GLU A 125 14.10 11.90 29.26
CA GLU A 125 15.52 11.67 28.97
C GLU A 125 15.71 11.50 27.45
N TYR A 126 16.71 12.19 26.89
CA TYR A 126 17.11 12.07 25.52
C TYR A 126 18.35 11.21 25.39
N SER A 127 18.29 10.21 24.53
CA SER A 127 19.40 9.28 24.27
C SER A 127 19.74 9.23 22.78
N LYS A 128 21.02 9.25 22.46
CA LYS A 128 21.54 9.01 21.10
C LYS A 128 21.45 7.53 20.75
N PRO A 129 21.58 7.14 19.47
CA PRO A 129 21.47 5.75 19.05
C PRO A 129 22.34 4.75 19.84
N ALA A 130 23.57 5.14 20.18
CA ALA A 130 24.50 4.27 20.93
C ALA A 130 24.18 4.17 22.45
N ASP A 131 23.32 5.02 22.97
CA ASP A 131 23.08 5.18 24.41
C ASP A 131 21.82 4.44 24.89
N TRP A 132 21.10 3.80 24.00
CA TRP A 132 19.90 3.04 24.35
C TRP A 132 19.86 1.68 23.64
N HIS A 133 19.35 0.69 24.32
CA HIS A 133 19.20 -0.67 23.82
C HIS A 133 18.06 -1.38 24.56
N PHE A 134 17.61 -2.47 24.02
CA PHE A 134 16.69 -3.39 24.67
C PHE A 134 17.43 -4.29 25.67
N SER A 135 16.70 -5.01 26.53
CA SER A 135 17.28 -6.07 27.35
C SER A 135 17.84 -7.19 26.47
N GLN A 136 18.83 -7.94 27.00
CA GLN A 136 19.43 -9.06 26.26
C GLN A 136 18.36 -10.09 25.84
N ALA A 137 17.40 -10.39 26.72
CA ALA A 137 16.32 -11.33 26.42
C ALA A 137 15.45 -10.88 25.23
N PHE A 138 15.20 -9.57 25.12
CA PHE A 138 14.47 -9.03 24.00
C PHE A 138 15.32 -9.05 22.72
N GLU A 139 16.58 -8.67 22.79
CA GLU A 139 17.51 -8.72 21.66
C GLU A 139 17.63 -10.15 21.08
N ASP A 140 17.75 -11.15 21.94
CA ASP A 140 17.80 -12.56 21.55
C ASP A 140 16.53 -12.99 20.82
N PHE A 141 15.37 -12.59 21.34
CA PHE A 141 14.09 -12.83 20.69
C PHE A 141 14.04 -12.15 19.31
N TRP A 142 14.42 -10.87 19.26
CA TRP A 142 14.34 -10.06 18.04
C TRP A 142 15.25 -10.58 16.93
N ASN A 143 16.46 -10.97 17.29
CA ASN A 143 17.43 -11.56 16.36
C ASN A 143 16.98 -12.93 15.81
N ASN A 144 16.14 -13.64 16.55
CA ASN A 144 15.60 -14.93 16.14
C ASN A 144 14.15 -14.85 15.59
N LYS A 145 13.59 -13.67 15.38
CA LYS A 145 12.18 -13.47 15.00
C LYS A 145 11.76 -14.25 13.76
N GLU A 146 12.60 -14.34 12.75
CA GLU A 146 12.32 -15.11 11.52
C GLU A 146 12.22 -16.62 11.80
N LEU A 147 13.16 -17.16 12.58
CA LEU A 147 13.14 -18.57 12.97
C LEU A 147 11.88 -18.89 13.79
N ILE A 148 11.53 -18.03 14.75
CA ILE A 148 10.34 -18.16 15.57
C ILE A 148 9.08 -18.11 14.70
N TRP A 149 8.98 -17.13 13.80
CA TRP A 149 7.87 -17.00 12.85
C TRP A 149 7.70 -18.24 11.97
N ASN A 150 8.80 -18.77 11.46
CA ASN A 150 8.80 -19.95 10.60
C ASN A 150 8.48 -21.25 11.36
N SER A 151 8.67 -21.28 12.68
CA SER A 151 8.29 -22.40 13.54
C SER A 151 6.79 -22.50 13.79
N PHE A 152 6.03 -21.42 13.60
CA PHE A 152 4.59 -21.42 13.83
C PHE A 152 3.82 -22.22 12.79
N THR A 153 2.97 -23.12 13.27
CA THR A 153 2.00 -23.80 12.43
C THR A 153 0.91 -22.85 11.92
N PRO A 154 0.19 -23.17 10.84
CA PRO A 154 -0.97 -22.38 10.40
C PRO A 154 -2.01 -22.14 11.51
N ALA A 155 -2.20 -23.12 12.40
CA ALA A 155 -3.12 -22.99 13.54
C ALA A 155 -2.59 -21.98 14.58
N SER A 156 -1.28 -21.98 14.86
CA SER A 156 -0.66 -21.00 15.76
C SER A 156 -0.72 -19.60 15.18
N LYS A 157 -0.42 -19.43 13.88
CA LYS A 157 -0.53 -18.16 13.18
C LYS A 157 -1.97 -17.59 13.24
N LYS A 158 -2.99 -18.47 13.10
CA LYS A 158 -4.39 -18.05 13.25
C LYS A 158 -4.75 -17.59 14.67
N LYS A 159 -4.08 -18.13 15.70
CA LYS A 159 -4.26 -17.65 17.09
C LYS A 159 -3.63 -16.27 17.28
N LEU A 160 -2.48 -16.00 16.66
CA LEU A 160 -1.84 -14.68 16.69
C LEU A 160 -2.73 -13.59 16.09
N ASP A 161 -3.51 -13.90 15.07
CA ASP A 161 -4.43 -12.94 14.45
C ASP A 161 -5.59 -12.51 15.37
N LYS A 162 -5.80 -13.22 16.50
CA LYS A 162 -6.82 -12.91 17.51
C LYS A 162 -6.29 -12.20 18.75
N MET A 163 -5.01 -11.86 18.75
CA MET A 163 -4.37 -11.16 19.86
C MET A 163 -3.64 -9.94 19.33
N ASP A 164 -3.55 -8.90 20.13
CA ASP A 164 -2.75 -7.72 19.81
C ASP A 164 -1.26 -7.96 20.04
N TRP A 165 -0.42 -7.13 19.40
CA TRP A 165 1.03 -7.25 19.44
C TRP A 165 1.59 -6.99 20.85
N TRP A 166 1.01 -6.02 21.58
CA TRP A 166 1.37 -5.78 22.98
C TRP A 166 1.18 -7.02 23.85
N ARG A 167 0.02 -7.66 23.75
CA ARG A 167 -0.29 -8.88 24.51
C ARG A 167 0.64 -10.02 24.15
N PHE A 168 0.97 -10.18 22.88
CA PHE A 168 1.93 -11.19 22.45
C PHE A 168 3.29 -10.97 23.11
N LEU A 169 3.85 -9.74 23.03
CA LEU A 169 5.12 -9.40 23.65
C LEU A 169 5.08 -9.54 25.19
N SER A 170 3.99 -9.11 25.84
CA SER A 170 3.81 -9.25 27.28
C SER A 170 3.82 -10.71 27.74
N ASN A 171 3.31 -11.63 26.92
CA ASN A 171 3.32 -13.05 27.23
C ASN A 171 4.73 -13.67 27.15
N GLN A 172 5.71 -13.00 26.54
CA GLN A 172 7.10 -13.42 26.52
C GLN A 172 7.87 -13.05 27.80
N GLN A 173 7.22 -12.33 28.74
CA GLN A 173 7.79 -11.90 30.02
C GLN A 173 9.02 -10.99 29.90
N PHE A 174 9.09 -10.20 28.84
CA PHE A 174 10.11 -9.15 28.68
C PHE A 174 9.96 -8.06 29.74
N GLU A 175 11.02 -7.28 29.94
CA GLU A 175 11.00 -6.14 30.83
C GLU A 175 9.94 -5.11 30.39
N GLN A 176 9.32 -4.46 31.37
CA GLN A 176 8.32 -3.40 31.08
C GLN A 176 8.89 -2.29 30.19
N ARG A 177 10.18 -2.00 30.34
CA ARG A 177 10.87 -1.01 29.52
C ARG A 177 10.90 -1.42 28.05
N ASP A 178 11.20 -2.68 27.74
CA ASP A 178 11.23 -3.19 26.37
C ASP A 178 9.86 -3.06 25.70
N LEU A 179 8.80 -3.41 26.43
CA LEU A 179 7.44 -3.28 25.93
C LEU A 179 7.08 -1.83 25.61
N MET A 180 7.49 -0.88 26.46
CA MET A 180 7.25 0.54 26.23
C MET A 180 8.07 1.09 25.07
N LEU A 181 9.31 0.64 24.89
CA LEU A 181 10.12 1.02 23.73
C LEU A 181 9.53 0.48 22.43
N ARG A 182 9.03 -0.78 22.44
CA ARG A 182 8.34 -1.34 21.28
C ARG A 182 7.04 -0.59 20.97
N GLU A 183 6.27 -0.19 21.99
CA GLU A 183 5.10 0.66 21.79
C GLU A 183 5.46 1.96 21.04
N LEU A 184 6.54 2.63 21.43
CA LEU A 184 6.99 3.87 20.79
C LEU A 184 7.41 3.66 19.33
N ILE A 185 8.22 2.63 19.08
CA ILE A 185 8.76 2.35 17.74
C ILE A 185 7.66 1.80 16.83
N ASP A 186 6.99 0.73 17.26
CA ASP A 186 6.04 0.01 16.43
C ASP A 186 4.77 0.81 16.18
N SER A 187 4.35 1.68 17.11
CA SER A 187 3.20 2.55 16.87
C SER A 187 3.48 3.58 15.76
N THR A 188 4.74 3.96 15.57
CA THR A 188 5.16 4.80 14.45
C THR A 188 5.09 4.02 13.14
N ASP A 189 5.60 2.78 13.13
CA ASP A 189 5.62 1.93 11.94
C ASP A 189 4.20 1.54 11.50
N PHE A 190 3.30 1.24 12.44
CA PHE A 190 1.93 0.82 12.15
C PHE A 190 0.93 1.98 12.05
N GLY A 191 1.31 3.19 12.48
CA GLY A 191 0.41 4.34 12.56
C GLY A 191 -0.74 4.16 13.59
N GLU A 192 -0.59 3.21 14.51
CA GLU A 192 -1.56 2.88 15.56
C GLU A 192 -0.85 2.19 16.72
N SER A 193 -1.37 2.32 17.94
CA SER A 193 -0.85 1.61 19.10
C SER A 193 -0.79 0.10 18.85
N ILE A 194 0.29 -0.54 19.30
CA ILE A 194 0.47 -2.00 19.20
C ILE A 194 -0.55 -2.80 20.01
N ARG A 195 -1.34 -2.11 20.84
CA ARG A 195 -2.51 -2.68 21.56
C ARG A 195 -3.72 -2.86 20.64
N HIS A 196 -3.69 -2.25 19.46
CA HIS A 196 -4.72 -2.36 18.43
C HIS A 196 -4.22 -3.01 17.15
N THR A 197 -2.95 -3.36 17.10
CA THR A 197 -2.31 -4.02 15.96
C THR A 197 -2.31 -5.53 16.15
N SER A 198 -2.76 -6.29 15.14
CA SER A 198 -2.74 -7.76 15.20
C SER A 198 -1.32 -8.28 15.39
N ALA A 199 -1.12 -9.18 16.36
CA ALA A 199 0.16 -9.86 16.58
C ALA A 199 0.60 -10.65 15.34
N TYR A 200 -0.34 -11.20 14.58
CA TYR A 200 -0.03 -11.85 13.30
C TYR A 200 0.55 -10.84 12.29
N GLY A 201 -0.12 -9.70 12.12
CA GLY A 201 0.31 -8.66 11.20
C GLY A 201 1.67 -8.10 11.56
N ALA A 202 1.84 -7.70 12.81
CA ALA A 202 3.10 -7.14 13.31
C ALA A 202 4.27 -8.14 13.20
N PHE A 203 4.07 -9.38 13.63
CA PHE A 203 5.14 -10.37 13.55
C PHE A 203 5.50 -10.74 12.12
N ALA A 204 4.51 -10.87 11.22
CA ALA A 204 4.75 -11.13 9.81
C ALA A 204 5.55 -10.00 9.16
N GLU A 205 5.20 -8.74 9.47
CA GLU A 205 5.92 -7.56 8.96
C GLU A 205 7.40 -7.64 9.31
N TYR A 206 7.72 -7.78 10.61
CA TYR A 206 9.12 -7.79 11.06
C TYR A 206 9.90 -9.07 10.70
N ALA A 207 9.24 -10.20 10.50
CA ALA A 207 9.90 -11.46 10.17
C ALA A 207 10.01 -11.72 8.65
N GLU A 208 9.13 -11.13 7.84
CA GLU A 208 9.09 -11.35 6.40
C GLU A 208 9.54 -10.10 5.61
N SER A 209 9.69 -8.94 6.26
CA SER A 209 10.22 -7.74 5.62
C SER A 209 11.72 -7.87 5.34
N SER A 210 12.14 -7.25 4.26
CA SER A 210 13.57 -7.14 3.92
C SER A 210 14.20 -5.98 4.70
N GLU A 211 15.42 -6.13 5.17
CA GLU A 211 16.23 -5.01 5.69
C GLU A 211 16.42 -3.89 4.65
N LYS A 212 16.24 -4.23 3.38
CA LYS A 212 16.27 -3.26 2.27
C LYS A 212 14.93 -2.55 2.04
N ASN A 213 13.93 -2.81 2.84
CA ASN A 213 12.61 -2.18 2.74
C ASN A 213 12.52 -0.95 3.66
N GLU A 214 13.64 -0.25 3.76
CA GLU A 214 13.86 0.81 4.71
C GLU A 214 13.45 2.18 4.15
N MET A 215 13.49 3.19 5.01
CA MET A 215 13.20 4.59 4.69
C MET A 215 14.43 5.31 4.13
N ASP A 216 15.17 4.63 3.24
CA ASP A 216 16.51 5.04 2.82
C ASP A 216 16.52 6.25 1.90
N LEU A 217 15.48 6.44 1.12
CA LEU A 217 15.45 7.39 0.02
C LEU A 217 14.22 8.29 0.07
N LYS A 218 14.34 9.46 -0.56
CA LYS A 218 13.24 10.39 -0.86
C LYS A 218 13.34 10.88 -2.30
N ILE A 219 12.20 11.16 -2.92
CA ILE A 219 12.18 11.86 -4.21
C ILE A 219 12.50 13.34 -3.99
N GLU A 220 13.50 13.85 -4.68
CA GLU A 220 13.87 15.27 -4.62
C GLU A 220 12.69 16.17 -4.99
N GLY A 221 12.29 17.03 -4.06
CA GLY A 221 11.13 17.92 -4.18
C GLY A 221 9.79 17.24 -4.01
N GLY A 222 9.78 16.04 -3.38
CA GLY A 222 8.60 15.36 -2.88
C GLY A 222 8.04 14.28 -3.79
N ASN A 223 7.38 13.31 -3.16
CA ASN A 223 6.77 12.15 -3.84
C ASN A 223 5.62 12.55 -4.77
N GLY A 224 5.01 13.72 -4.52
CA GLY A 224 4.00 14.31 -5.40
C GLY A 224 4.49 14.58 -6.82
N LYS A 225 5.81 14.73 -7.03
CA LYS A 225 6.38 14.87 -8.39
C LYS A 225 6.13 13.63 -9.24
N LEU A 226 6.27 12.42 -8.69
CA LEU A 226 6.00 11.20 -9.44
C LEU A 226 4.50 11.06 -9.74
N VAL A 227 3.62 11.50 -8.81
CA VAL A 227 2.17 11.57 -9.07
C VAL A 227 1.87 12.46 -10.28
N THR A 228 2.45 13.65 -10.32
CA THR A 228 2.28 14.61 -11.42
C THR A 228 2.82 14.04 -12.73
N LYS A 229 4.03 13.49 -12.73
CA LYS A 229 4.64 12.89 -13.94
C LYS A 229 3.79 11.75 -14.53
N LEU A 230 3.25 10.88 -13.65
CA LEU A 230 2.34 9.82 -14.11
C LEU A 230 1.05 10.40 -14.70
N ALA A 231 0.45 11.39 -14.04
CA ALA A 231 -0.77 12.03 -14.52
C ALA A 231 -0.57 12.74 -15.87
N ASP A 232 0.54 13.45 -16.04
CA ASP A 232 0.91 14.11 -17.30
C ASP A 232 1.11 13.08 -18.43
N ALA A 233 1.79 11.99 -18.15
CA ALA A 233 2.02 10.91 -19.12
C ALA A 233 0.72 10.20 -19.54
N ILE A 234 -0.23 10.09 -18.62
CA ILE A 234 -1.58 9.58 -18.88
C ILE A 234 -2.38 10.63 -19.69
N GLY A 235 -2.21 11.91 -19.39
CA GLY A 235 -2.98 13.04 -19.85
C GLY A 235 -4.12 13.37 -18.90
N MET A 236 -4.13 14.59 -18.38
CA MET A 236 -5.09 15.06 -17.38
C MET A 236 -6.56 14.96 -17.84
N ASN A 237 -6.82 15.01 -19.15
CA ASN A 237 -8.15 14.82 -19.72
C ASN A 237 -8.71 13.40 -19.51
N HIS A 238 -7.88 12.42 -19.16
CA HIS A 238 -8.29 11.06 -18.81
C HIS A 238 -8.55 10.87 -17.31
N ILE A 239 -8.33 11.91 -16.49
CA ILE A 239 -8.49 11.87 -15.03
C ILE A 239 -9.63 12.80 -14.65
N LEU A 240 -10.74 12.21 -14.25
CA LEU A 240 -11.95 12.96 -13.88
C LEU A 240 -12.02 13.08 -12.36
N LEU A 241 -11.70 14.26 -11.86
CA LEU A 241 -11.81 14.62 -10.44
C LEU A 241 -13.27 14.87 -10.06
N ASN A 242 -13.60 14.78 -8.76
CA ASN A 242 -14.97 14.95 -8.22
C ASN A 242 -15.99 13.95 -8.82
N HIS A 243 -15.50 12.75 -9.17
CA HIS A 243 -16.31 11.66 -9.69
C HIS A 243 -16.30 10.49 -8.70
N GLN A 244 -17.02 10.62 -7.61
CA GLN A 244 -17.17 9.55 -6.62
C GLN A 244 -18.07 8.44 -7.17
N VAL A 245 -17.50 7.25 -7.38
CA VAL A 245 -18.24 6.08 -7.84
C VAL A 245 -19.17 5.59 -6.71
N THR A 246 -20.43 5.42 -7.02
CA THR A 246 -21.47 4.95 -6.08
C THR A 246 -22.04 3.61 -6.47
N ASN A 247 -21.96 3.24 -7.77
CA ASN A 247 -22.60 2.03 -8.27
C ASN A 247 -21.78 1.42 -9.40
N ILE A 248 -21.64 0.10 -9.39
CA ILE A 248 -20.95 -0.68 -10.43
C ILE A 248 -21.84 -1.85 -10.83
N ASP A 249 -22.23 -1.87 -12.10
CA ASP A 249 -23.03 -2.94 -12.70
C ASP A 249 -22.18 -3.77 -13.67
N GLN A 250 -22.02 -5.05 -13.36
CA GLN A 250 -21.28 -6.05 -14.14
C GLN A 250 -22.19 -7.21 -14.60
N THR A 251 -23.49 -7.00 -14.67
CA THR A 251 -24.43 -8.03 -15.11
C THR A 251 -24.28 -8.36 -16.59
N SER A 252 -23.82 -7.40 -17.38
CA SER A 252 -23.45 -7.64 -18.78
C SER A 252 -22.11 -8.36 -18.91
N SER A 253 -22.03 -9.36 -19.78
CA SER A 253 -20.77 -10.05 -20.08
C SER A 253 -19.81 -9.22 -20.93
N LYS A 254 -20.30 -8.12 -21.53
CA LYS A 254 -19.52 -7.31 -22.49
C LYS A 254 -19.00 -6.01 -21.90
N ILE A 255 -19.80 -5.32 -21.10
CA ILE A 255 -19.49 -3.99 -20.57
C ILE A 255 -19.77 -3.92 -19.08
N VAL A 256 -19.07 -3.02 -18.40
CA VAL A 256 -19.34 -2.61 -17.03
C VAL A 256 -19.90 -1.20 -17.04
N ILE A 257 -20.99 -0.96 -16.33
CA ILE A 257 -21.61 0.35 -16.17
C ILE A 257 -21.27 0.90 -14.80
N ILE A 258 -20.81 2.15 -14.74
CA ILE A 258 -20.39 2.82 -13.50
C ILE A 258 -21.19 4.11 -13.35
N LYS A 259 -21.78 4.32 -12.17
CA LYS A 259 -22.47 5.57 -11.82
C LYS A 259 -21.74 6.32 -10.75
N CYS A 260 -21.71 7.63 -10.86
CA CYS A 260 -21.10 8.53 -9.89
C CYS A 260 -22.15 9.36 -9.14
N SER A 261 -21.77 9.87 -7.97
CA SER A 261 -22.64 10.70 -7.11
C SER A 261 -23.08 12.01 -7.77
N ASN A 262 -22.32 12.52 -8.72
CA ASN A 262 -22.64 13.71 -9.52
C ASN A 262 -23.60 13.46 -10.69
N GLY A 263 -24.16 12.25 -10.80
CA GLY A 263 -25.08 11.85 -11.86
C GLY A 263 -24.42 11.33 -13.14
N SER A 264 -23.09 11.41 -13.26
CA SER A 264 -22.37 10.91 -14.44
C SER A 264 -22.44 9.39 -14.52
N THR A 265 -22.49 8.87 -15.74
CA THR A 265 -22.48 7.43 -16.02
C THR A 265 -21.39 7.13 -17.07
N PHE A 266 -20.65 6.05 -16.87
CA PHE A 266 -19.55 5.60 -17.72
C PHE A 266 -19.68 4.14 -18.06
N GLU A 267 -19.12 3.75 -19.19
CA GLU A 267 -19.07 2.37 -19.67
C GLU A 267 -17.64 1.99 -20.06
N ALA A 268 -17.24 0.75 -19.74
CA ALA A 268 -15.96 0.19 -20.19
C ALA A 268 -16.02 -1.33 -20.30
N ASP A 269 -15.06 -1.92 -21.00
CA ASP A 269 -14.93 -3.38 -21.08
C ASP A 269 -14.55 -3.98 -19.72
N LYS A 270 -13.72 -3.26 -18.94
CA LYS A 270 -13.20 -3.70 -17.64
C LYS A 270 -13.06 -2.53 -16.67
N ILE A 271 -13.00 -2.86 -15.38
CA ILE A 271 -12.65 -1.92 -14.31
C ILE A 271 -11.44 -2.43 -13.52
N ILE A 272 -10.69 -1.47 -12.98
CA ILE A 272 -9.68 -1.70 -11.94
C ILE A 272 -10.05 -0.81 -10.75
N CYS A 273 -10.27 -1.43 -9.59
CA CYS A 273 -10.60 -0.73 -8.36
C CYS A 273 -9.34 -0.62 -7.50
N THR A 274 -8.87 0.62 -7.24
CA THR A 274 -7.65 0.91 -6.49
C THR A 274 -7.90 1.72 -5.21
N ILE A 275 -9.17 1.89 -4.85
CA ILE A 275 -9.56 2.63 -3.65
C ILE A 275 -9.42 1.78 -2.38
N PRO A 276 -9.27 2.41 -1.20
CA PRO A 276 -9.20 1.71 0.07
C PRO A 276 -10.47 0.87 0.36
N THR A 277 -10.31 -0.22 1.12
CA THR A 277 -11.43 -1.15 1.41
C THR A 277 -12.60 -0.47 2.13
N PHE A 278 -12.35 0.52 2.98
CA PHE A 278 -13.44 1.28 3.61
C PHE A 278 -14.31 2.05 2.59
N ALA A 279 -13.72 2.51 1.48
CA ALA A 279 -14.45 3.19 0.41
C ALA A 279 -15.20 2.20 -0.49
N ILE A 280 -14.67 0.98 -0.67
CA ILE A 280 -15.36 -0.10 -1.41
C ILE A 280 -16.71 -0.43 -0.76
N LYS A 281 -16.83 -0.34 0.58
CA LYS A 281 -18.09 -0.55 1.30
C LYS A 281 -19.23 0.39 0.89
N GLN A 282 -18.87 1.55 0.36
CA GLN A 282 -19.85 2.59 -0.04
C GLN A 282 -20.36 2.39 -1.46
N ILE A 283 -19.77 1.47 -2.22
CA ILE A 283 -20.17 1.19 -3.60
C ILE A 283 -21.21 0.08 -3.63
N GLN A 284 -22.31 0.32 -4.32
CA GLN A 284 -23.30 -0.70 -4.62
C GLN A 284 -22.80 -1.54 -5.82
N TRP A 285 -22.64 -2.83 -5.59
CA TRP A 285 -22.16 -3.79 -6.60
C TRP A 285 -23.32 -4.62 -7.15
N ASN A 286 -23.40 -4.73 -8.46
CA ASN A 286 -24.33 -5.60 -9.14
C ASN A 286 -23.58 -6.45 -10.20
N PRO A 287 -23.51 -7.80 -10.05
CA PRO A 287 -24.02 -8.55 -8.89
C PRO A 287 -23.27 -8.23 -7.60
N VAL A 288 -23.90 -8.53 -6.47
CA VAL A 288 -23.29 -8.35 -5.14
C VAL A 288 -21.97 -9.10 -5.05
N LEU A 289 -20.99 -8.52 -4.39
CA LEU A 289 -19.69 -9.16 -4.19
C LEU A 289 -19.86 -10.49 -3.42
N PRO A 290 -19.00 -11.49 -3.69
CA PRO A 290 -19.03 -12.74 -2.92
C PRO A 290 -18.88 -12.48 -1.42
N THR A 291 -19.62 -13.21 -0.59
CA THR A 291 -19.66 -13.05 0.87
C THR A 291 -18.27 -13.01 1.49
N GLN A 292 -17.36 -13.89 1.05
CA GLN A 292 -15.98 -13.90 1.53
C GLN A 292 -15.22 -12.58 1.28
N LYS A 293 -15.49 -11.90 0.16
CA LYS A 293 -14.92 -10.57 -0.13
C LYS A 293 -15.54 -9.50 0.77
N ILE A 294 -16.86 -9.56 0.96
CA ILE A 294 -17.58 -8.64 1.85
C ILE A 294 -17.03 -8.76 3.27
N ASP A 295 -16.89 -9.98 3.79
CA ASP A 295 -16.35 -10.25 5.12
C ASP A 295 -14.93 -9.73 5.26
N ALA A 296 -14.06 -9.97 4.26
CA ALA A 296 -12.69 -9.46 4.27
C ALA A 296 -12.65 -7.91 4.26
N ILE A 297 -13.47 -7.26 3.41
CA ILE A 297 -13.57 -5.81 3.34
C ILE A 297 -14.05 -5.23 4.68
N HIS A 298 -14.98 -5.90 5.36
CA HIS A 298 -15.54 -5.44 6.63
C HIS A 298 -14.58 -5.66 7.81
N SER A 299 -13.76 -6.71 7.78
CA SER A 299 -12.81 -7.04 8.86
C SER A 299 -11.53 -6.22 8.81
N LEU A 300 -11.15 -5.66 7.63
CA LEU A 300 -9.97 -4.84 7.50
C LEU A 300 -10.18 -3.47 8.16
N GLN A 301 -9.24 -3.09 9.00
CA GLN A 301 -9.18 -1.78 9.64
C GLN A 301 -7.98 -1.00 9.11
N TYR A 302 -8.05 0.32 9.21
CA TYR A 302 -6.96 1.23 8.88
C TYR A 302 -6.52 1.93 10.16
N ALA A 303 -5.23 2.16 10.27
CA ALA A 303 -4.68 2.99 11.31
C ALA A 303 -5.28 4.40 11.26
N ARG A 304 -5.38 5.04 12.41
CA ARG A 304 -5.81 6.42 12.55
C ARG A 304 -4.56 7.29 12.60
N ILE A 305 -4.13 7.74 11.45
CA ILE A 305 -2.99 8.66 11.31
C ILE A 305 -3.50 10.08 11.29
#